data_e0f497a2a09077df8d2a716a4a0f2cef
#
_entry.id   e0f497a2a09077df8d2a716a4a0f2cef
#
_cell.length_a   1.000
_cell.length_b   1.000
_cell.length_c   1.000
_cell.angle_alpha   90.00
_cell.angle_beta   90.00
_cell.angle_gamma   90.00
#
_symmetry.space_group_name_H-M   'P 1'
#
loop_
_entity.id
_entity.type
_entity.pdbx_description
1 polymer ?
#
loop_
_entity_poly.entity_id
_entity_poly.type
_entity_poly.pdbx_seq_one_letter_code
_entity_poly.pdbx_strand_id
1 'polypeptide(L)'
;LVPIDEGSVIDLGGGVTVDVLNLGGHTENSVVFACAHYKALFTGDAIGSGYIVLMICPEKDMYKVLESYKKNLECFLPHAEALRDYAWFGGHSIQENGCDEQHQQDYLAGRSVYYNPLRLEIVQDMVVLCEKLITGEISKADVMSTDEHYCNYGSAGMYFRFI
;
A
#
# COMPACT_ATOMS: atom_id res chain seq x y z
N LEU A 1 25.40 -4.72 9.64
CA LEU A 1 24.04 -4.67 9.10
C LEU A 1 23.54 -6.11 9.02
N VAL A 2 22.35 -6.36 9.55
CA VAL A 2 21.66 -7.65 9.43
C VAL A 2 20.56 -7.42 8.39
N PRO A 3 20.55 -8.17 7.27
CA PRO A 3 19.45 -8.10 6.32
C PRO A 3 18.16 -8.62 6.98
N ILE A 4 17.04 -8.05 6.60
CA ILE A 4 15.71 -8.51 7.00
C ILE A 4 14.97 -8.94 5.74
N ASP A 5 14.34 -10.10 5.80
CA ASP A 5 13.58 -10.70 4.70
C ASP A 5 12.24 -11.23 5.23
N GLU A 6 11.41 -11.72 4.35
CA GLU A 6 10.19 -12.45 4.67
C GLU A 6 10.43 -13.48 5.78
N GLY A 7 9.60 -13.46 6.82
CA GLY A 7 9.70 -14.36 7.97
C GLY A 7 10.78 -14.00 8.99
N SER A 8 11.52 -12.90 8.78
CA SER A 8 12.38 -12.35 9.84
C SER A 8 11.52 -11.89 11.02
N VAL A 9 12.04 -12.09 12.24
CA VAL A 9 11.42 -11.61 13.48
C VAL A 9 12.36 -10.64 14.17
N ILE A 10 11.89 -9.43 14.42
CA ILE A 10 12.66 -8.39 15.11
C ILE A 10 12.22 -8.37 16.57
N ASP A 11 13.14 -8.63 17.50
CA ASP A 11 12.90 -8.53 18.93
C ASP A 11 13.12 -7.06 19.38
N LEU A 12 12.06 -6.43 19.87
CA LEU A 12 12.10 -5.09 20.43
C LEU A 12 12.38 -5.08 21.96
N GLY A 13 12.56 -6.25 22.56
CA GLY A 13 12.71 -6.41 23.99
C GLY A 13 11.36 -6.45 24.74
N GLY A 14 11.42 -6.84 26.02
CA GLY A 14 10.22 -6.92 26.85
C GLY A 14 9.17 -7.94 26.40
N GLY A 15 9.54 -8.89 25.54
CA GLY A 15 8.60 -9.88 24.96
C GLY A 15 7.81 -9.35 23.77
N VAL A 16 8.16 -8.18 23.23
CA VAL A 16 7.53 -7.59 22.03
C VAL A 16 8.36 -7.96 20.81
N THR A 17 7.72 -8.57 19.82
CA THR A 17 8.32 -8.91 18.52
C THR A 17 7.55 -8.29 17.36
N VAL A 18 8.24 -8.13 16.25
CA VAL A 18 7.68 -7.67 14.98
C VAL A 18 8.05 -8.67 13.89
N ASP A 19 7.03 -9.19 13.22
CA ASP A 19 7.18 -10.07 12.06
C ASP A 19 7.37 -9.23 10.79
N VAL A 20 8.25 -9.67 9.91
CA VAL A 20 8.52 -9.02 8.61
C VAL A 20 7.80 -9.79 7.51
N LEU A 21 6.96 -9.10 6.74
CA LEU A 21 6.24 -9.62 5.59
C LEU A 21 6.71 -8.88 4.34
N ASN A 22 6.97 -9.59 3.25
CA ASN A 22 7.39 -8.97 2.00
C ASN A 22 6.18 -8.39 1.25
N LEU A 23 6.32 -7.15 0.79
CA LEU A 23 5.35 -6.52 -0.10
C LEU A 23 6.04 -5.52 -1.04
N GLY A 24 6.95 -6.02 -1.87
CA GLY A 24 7.59 -5.21 -2.90
C GLY A 24 6.57 -4.67 -3.91
N GLY A 25 6.69 -3.39 -4.23
CA GLY A 25 5.78 -2.69 -5.14
C GLY A 25 6.17 -1.23 -5.30
N HIS A 26 5.89 -0.39 -4.33
CA HIS A 26 6.38 1.00 -4.30
C HIS A 26 7.90 1.06 -4.50
N THR A 27 8.62 0.21 -3.79
CA THR A 27 10.01 -0.17 -4.10
C THR A 27 10.11 -1.70 -4.16
N GLU A 28 11.13 -2.21 -4.86
CA GLU A 28 11.35 -3.66 -5.01
C GLU A 28 11.46 -4.39 -3.65
N ASN A 29 12.04 -3.72 -2.66
CA ASN A 29 12.34 -4.29 -1.34
C ASN A 29 11.42 -3.76 -0.23
N SER A 30 10.23 -3.26 -0.57
CA SER A 30 9.26 -2.83 0.44
C SER A 30 8.82 -4.00 1.30
N VAL A 31 8.73 -3.77 2.61
CA VAL A 31 8.28 -4.75 3.60
C VAL A 31 7.19 -4.14 4.48
N VAL A 32 6.41 -5.01 5.08
CA VAL A 32 5.35 -4.69 6.05
C VAL A 32 5.75 -5.30 7.39
N PHE A 33 5.48 -4.58 8.47
CA PHE A 33 5.78 -5.02 9.83
C PHE A 33 4.51 -5.31 10.59
N ALA A 34 4.37 -6.52 11.14
CA ALA A 34 3.24 -6.92 11.94
C ALA A 34 3.65 -7.12 13.41
N CYS A 35 3.02 -6.39 14.32
CA CYS A 35 3.23 -6.51 15.76
C CYS A 35 2.01 -7.11 16.43
N ALA A 36 2.06 -8.41 16.75
CA ALA A 36 0.95 -9.12 17.36
C ALA A 36 0.61 -8.60 18.76
N HIS A 37 1.62 -8.19 19.53
CA HIS A 37 1.45 -7.67 20.88
C HIS A 37 0.50 -6.45 20.94
N TYR A 38 0.61 -5.57 19.95
CA TYR A 38 -0.20 -4.34 19.86
C TYR A 38 -1.32 -4.43 18.83
N LYS A 39 -1.47 -5.57 18.13
CA LYS A 39 -2.37 -5.71 16.98
C LYS A 39 -2.18 -4.55 16.00
N ALA A 40 -0.94 -4.28 15.64
CA ALA A 40 -0.56 -3.19 14.74
C ALA A 40 0.13 -3.73 13.49
N LEU A 41 -0.23 -3.18 12.32
CA LEU A 41 0.37 -3.47 11.02
C LEU A 41 0.91 -2.16 10.44
N PHE A 42 2.21 -2.13 10.14
CA PHE A 42 2.88 -0.97 9.56
C PHE A 42 3.23 -1.28 8.12
N THR A 43 2.52 -0.66 7.19
CA THR A 43 2.66 -0.94 5.75
C THR A 43 3.63 0.00 5.05
N GLY A 44 4.01 1.11 5.68
CA GLY A 44 4.76 2.16 5.00
C GLY A 44 4.03 2.56 3.71
N ASP A 45 4.77 2.63 2.62
CA ASP A 45 4.23 2.97 1.29
C ASP A 45 3.96 1.72 0.41
N ALA A 46 4.05 0.51 0.97
CA ALA A 46 3.94 -0.73 0.20
C ALA A 46 2.56 -0.92 -0.47
N ILE A 47 1.49 -0.46 0.17
CA ILE A 47 0.12 -0.41 -0.41
C ILE A 47 -0.38 1.03 -0.52
N GLY A 48 0.55 1.97 -0.48
CA GLY A 48 0.29 3.39 -0.43
C GLY A 48 0.13 3.90 0.99
N SER A 49 0.14 5.20 1.08
CA SER A 49 0.07 5.93 2.35
C SER A 49 -1.38 6.18 2.74
N GLY A 50 -2.21 5.22 2.60
CA GLY A 50 -3.65 5.25 2.79
C GLY A 50 -4.26 4.29 1.79
N TYR A 51 -4.44 4.66 0.53
CA TYR A 51 -5.05 3.82 -0.49
C TYR A 51 -4.45 4.10 -1.88
N ILE A 52 -3.45 4.96 -1.95
CA ILE A 52 -2.76 5.30 -3.20
C ILE A 52 -1.29 4.89 -3.09
N VAL A 53 -0.87 4.01 -3.98
CA VAL A 53 0.53 3.64 -4.14
C VAL A 53 1.18 4.48 -5.23
N LEU A 54 2.40 4.97 -4.98
CA LEU A 54 3.25 5.58 -5.99
C LEU A 54 4.17 4.51 -6.59
N MET A 55 4.04 4.27 -7.89
CA MET A 55 4.89 3.34 -8.65
C MET A 55 5.97 4.13 -9.38
N ILE A 56 7.25 3.86 -9.07
CA ILE A 56 8.40 4.52 -9.70
C ILE A 56 9.10 3.51 -10.59
N CYS A 57 9.01 3.70 -11.91
CA CYS A 57 9.63 2.78 -12.86
C CYS A 57 9.91 3.46 -14.21
N PRO A 58 10.81 2.90 -15.05
CA PRO A 58 10.85 3.28 -16.46
C PRO A 58 9.52 2.98 -17.14
N GLU A 59 9.03 3.87 -18.00
CA GLU A 59 7.73 3.71 -18.68
C GLU A 59 7.60 2.37 -19.44
N LYS A 60 8.69 1.90 -20.03
CA LYS A 60 8.74 0.61 -20.76
C LYS A 60 8.54 -0.61 -19.83
N ASP A 61 8.84 -0.47 -18.56
CA ASP A 61 8.79 -1.55 -17.56
C ASP A 61 7.48 -1.56 -16.75
N MET A 62 6.55 -0.64 -17.04
CA MET A 62 5.29 -0.47 -16.31
C MET A 62 4.55 -1.79 -16.09
N TYR A 63 4.32 -2.55 -17.15
CA TYR A 63 3.57 -3.82 -17.04
C TYR A 63 4.32 -4.88 -16.25
N LYS A 64 5.63 -4.98 -16.42
CA LYS A 64 6.47 -5.89 -15.64
C LYS A 64 6.41 -5.58 -14.14
N VAL A 65 6.44 -4.30 -13.79
CA VAL A 65 6.33 -3.84 -12.40
C VAL A 65 4.93 -4.14 -11.85
N LEU A 66 3.87 -3.92 -12.63
CA LEU A 66 2.50 -4.24 -12.26
C LEU A 66 2.28 -5.74 -12.03
N GLU A 67 2.81 -6.61 -12.90
CA GLU A 67 2.75 -8.08 -12.74
C GLU A 67 3.45 -8.52 -11.45
N SER A 68 4.65 -7.97 -11.19
CA SER A 68 5.40 -8.25 -9.96
C SER A 68 4.64 -7.79 -8.72
N TYR A 69 4.10 -6.56 -8.74
CA TYR A 69 3.35 -6.02 -7.63
C TYR A 69 2.07 -6.79 -7.36
N LYS A 70 1.29 -7.11 -8.41
CA LYS A 70 0.10 -7.94 -8.30
C LYS A 70 0.40 -9.28 -7.62
N LYS A 71 1.46 -9.96 -8.06
CA LYS A 71 1.90 -11.23 -7.45
C LYS A 71 2.23 -11.06 -5.97
N ASN A 72 2.94 -9.99 -5.60
CA ASN A 72 3.28 -9.72 -4.20
C ASN A 72 2.04 -9.42 -3.35
N LEU A 73 1.07 -8.67 -3.89
CA LEU A 73 -0.22 -8.43 -3.24
C LEU A 73 -1.01 -9.74 -3.04
N GLU A 74 -1.06 -10.61 -4.05
CA GLU A 74 -1.72 -11.92 -3.97
C GLU A 74 -1.07 -12.83 -2.91
N CYS A 75 0.28 -12.79 -2.78
CA CYS A 75 0.99 -13.48 -1.72
C CYS A 75 0.71 -12.87 -0.33
N PHE A 76 0.53 -11.57 -0.25
CA PHE A 76 0.26 -10.85 1.00
C PHE A 76 -1.21 -10.99 1.46
N LEU A 77 -2.17 -11.19 0.56
CA LEU A 77 -3.61 -11.26 0.89
C LEU A 77 -3.95 -12.22 2.04
N PRO A 78 -3.44 -13.46 2.12
CA PRO A 78 -3.73 -14.33 3.25
C PRO A 78 -3.27 -13.75 4.60
N HIS A 79 -2.14 -13.04 4.61
CA HIS A 79 -1.66 -12.32 5.81
C HIS A 79 -2.57 -11.14 6.13
N ALA A 80 -2.95 -10.36 5.12
CA ALA A 80 -3.86 -9.22 5.27
C ALA A 80 -5.22 -9.66 5.84
N GLU A 81 -5.77 -10.80 5.38
CA GLU A 81 -7.00 -11.38 5.92
C GLU A 81 -6.86 -11.81 7.39
N ALA A 82 -5.74 -12.45 7.74
CA ALA A 82 -5.46 -12.86 9.11
C ALA A 82 -5.26 -11.65 10.06
N LEU A 83 -4.79 -10.53 9.53
CA LEU A 83 -4.46 -9.30 10.27
C LEU A 83 -5.53 -8.20 10.10
N ARG A 84 -6.70 -8.53 9.57
CA ARG A 84 -7.76 -7.54 9.28
C ARG A 84 -8.27 -6.78 10.51
N ASP A 85 -8.15 -7.39 11.69
CA ASP A 85 -8.57 -6.79 12.97
C ASP A 85 -7.45 -5.98 13.64
N TYR A 86 -6.29 -5.85 12.99
CA TYR A 86 -5.20 -4.98 13.45
C TYR A 86 -5.47 -3.53 13.06
N ALA A 87 -4.88 -2.61 13.81
CA ALA A 87 -4.77 -1.23 13.38
C ALA A 87 -3.67 -1.12 12.32
N TRP A 88 -4.01 -0.63 11.13
CA TRP A 88 -3.07 -0.51 10.02
C TRP A 88 -2.53 0.92 9.92
N PHE A 89 -1.23 1.06 9.71
CA PHE A 89 -0.52 2.34 9.65
C PHE A 89 0.29 2.43 8.37
N GLY A 90 0.00 3.44 7.54
CA GLY A 90 0.76 3.77 6.34
C GLY A 90 1.94 4.70 6.59
N GLY A 91 2.67 5.03 5.53
CA GLY A 91 3.85 5.91 5.61
C GLY A 91 3.54 7.38 5.81
N HIS A 92 2.32 7.84 5.52
CA HIS A 92 1.91 9.24 5.61
C HIS A 92 0.66 9.41 6.48
N SER A 93 0.49 10.60 7.04
CA SER A 93 -0.60 10.88 8.00
C SER A 93 -1.93 11.23 7.35
N ILE A 94 -1.94 11.55 6.06
CA ILE A 94 -3.16 11.93 5.32
C ILE A 94 -3.07 11.49 3.86
N GLN A 95 -4.21 11.14 3.30
CA GLN A 95 -4.41 10.89 1.88
C GLN A 95 -5.52 11.80 1.37
N GLU A 96 -5.26 12.54 0.30
CA GLU A 96 -6.22 13.50 -0.25
C GLU A 96 -7.48 12.85 -0.81
N ASN A 97 -7.32 11.70 -1.47
CA ASN A 97 -8.45 10.97 -2.04
C ASN A 97 -8.87 9.83 -1.11
N GLY A 98 -10.17 9.60 -0.89
CA GLY A 98 -10.72 8.52 -0.07
C GLY A 98 -10.83 8.82 1.43
N CYS A 99 -10.27 9.93 1.91
CA CYS A 99 -10.72 10.51 3.17
C CYS A 99 -12.11 11.12 2.94
N ASP A 100 -13.04 10.86 3.83
CA ASP A 100 -14.23 11.70 3.80
C ASP A 100 -13.83 13.14 4.16
N GLU A 101 -14.57 14.08 3.60
CA GLU A 101 -14.28 15.52 3.71
C GLU A 101 -14.21 15.98 5.18
N GLN A 102 -15.02 15.39 6.05
CA GLN A 102 -15.05 15.74 7.46
C GLN A 102 -13.75 15.34 8.18
N HIS A 103 -13.23 14.13 7.95
CA HIS A 103 -11.96 13.67 8.52
C HIS A 103 -10.78 14.52 8.05
N GLN A 104 -10.76 14.90 6.76
CA GLN A 104 -9.74 15.79 6.22
C GLN A 104 -9.78 17.16 6.88
N GLN A 105 -10.98 17.76 7.02
CA GLN A 105 -11.16 19.04 7.70
C GLN A 105 -10.75 18.97 9.18
N ASP A 106 -11.08 17.88 9.86
CA ASP A 106 -10.72 17.68 11.26
C ASP A 106 -9.21 17.55 11.45
N TYR A 107 -8.51 16.84 10.53
CA TYR A 107 -7.06 16.78 10.54
C TYR A 107 -6.42 18.15 10.31
N LEU A 108 -6.85 18.87 9.28
CA LEU A 108 -6.33 20.21 8.94
C LEU A 108 -6.60 21.23 10.05
N ALA A 109 -7.69 21.06 10.79
CA ALA A 109 -8.05 21.90 11.93
C ALA A 109 -7.39 21.47 13.26
N GLY A 110 -6.53 20.45 13.25
CA GLY A 110 -5.88 19.91 14.45
C GLY A 110 -6.82 19.19 15.42
N ARG A 111 -8.02 18.84 15.00
CA ARG A 111 -9.00 18.07 15.80
C ARG A 111 -8.78 16.56 15.72
N SER A 112 -8.10 16.10 14.67
CA SER A 112 -7.68 14.71 14.48
C SER A 112 -6.17 14.65 14.34
N VAL A 113 -5.53 13.70 15.02
CA VAL A 113 -4.07 13.55 15.00
C VAL A 113 -3.61 12.72 13.81
N TYR A 114 -4.42 11.76 13.36
CA TYR A 114 -4.07 10.83 12.31
C TYR A 114 -5.34 10.23 11.71
N TYR A 115 -5.45 10.24 10.40
CA TYR A 115 -6.45 9.51 9.67
C TYR A 115 -5.80 8.68 8.57
N ASN A 116 -6.07 7.39 8.59
CA ASN A 116 -5.58 6.47 7.58
C ASN A 116 -6.67 5.42 7.29
N PRO A 117 -7.22 5.40 6.09
CA PRO A 117 -8.28 4.47 5.72
C PRO A 117 -7.76 3.05 5.39
N LEU A 118 -6.50 2.74 5.68
CA LEU A 118 -5.90 1.45 5.37
C LEU A 118 -6.69 0.29 5.96
N ARG A 119 -7.04 -0.66 5.10
CA ARG A 119 -7.79 -1.87 5.43
C ARG A 119 -7.66 -2.92 4.34
N LEU A 120 -8.14 -4.12 4.65
CA LEU A 120 -8.06 -5.27 3.74
C LEU A 120 -8.63 -4.99 2.34
N GLU A 121 -9.76 -4.28 2.24
CA GLU A 121 -10.43 -3.99 0.98
C GLU A 121 -9.54 -3.22 0.01
N ILE A 122 -8.64 -2.35 0.52
CA ILE A 122 -7.69 -1.63 -0.33
C ILE A 122 -6.70 -2.60 -0.99
N VAL A 123 -6.24 -3.62 -0.27
CA VAL A 123 -5.35 -4.64 -0.85
C VAL A 123 -6.07 -5.44 -1.92
N GLN A 124 -7.33 -5.83 -1.66
CA GLN A 124 -8.16 -6.56 -2.62
C GLN A 124 -8.42 -5.73 -3.88
N ASP A 125 -8.82 -4.48 -3.72
CA ASP A 125 -9.06 -3.56 -4.84
C ASP A 125 -7.77 -3.24 -5.62
N MET A 126 -6.60 -3.19 -4.94
CA MET A 126 -5.32 -2.99 -5.58
C MET A 126 -4.93 -4.17 -6.49
N VAL A 127 -5.23 -5.41 -6.09
CA VAL A 127 -5.04 -6.59 -6.96
C VAL A 127 -5.89 -6.45 -8.22
N VAL A 128 -7.16 -6.06 -8.07
CA VAL A 128 -8.06 -5.87 -9.22
C VAL A 128 -7.60 -4.70 -10.09
N LEU A 129 -7.14 -3.60 -9.51
CA LEU A 129 -6.58 -2.46 -10.24
C LEU A 129 -5.39 -2.87 -11.10
N CYS A 130 -4.44 -3.64 -10.53
CA CYS A 130 -3.31 -4.19 -11.28
C CYS A 130 -3.78 -5.06 -12.45
N GLU A 131 -4.76 -5.96 -12.23
CA GLU A 131 -5.32 -6.82 -13.28
C GLU A 131 -5.94 -6.00 -14.43
N LYS A 132 -6.74 -4.98 -14.11
CA LYS A 132 -7.36 -4.09 -15.10
C LYS A 132 -6.34 -3.34 -15.95
N LEU A 133 -5.23 -2.92 -15.35
CA LEU A 133 -4.13 -2.29 -16.07
C LEU A 133 -3.39 -3.29 -16.97
N ILE A 134 -3.09 -4.49 -16.46
CA ILE A 134 -2.38 -5.54 -17.21
C ILE A 134 -3.20 -6.02 -18.41
N THR A 135 -4.51 -6.20 -18.24
CA THR A 135 -5.41 -6.66 -19.30
C THR A 135 -5.81 -5.54 -20.28
N GLY A 136 -5.51 -4.29 -19.96
CA GLY A 136 -5.85 -3.12 -20.77
C GLY A 136 -7.32 -2.68 -20.62
N GLU A 137 -8.06 -3.17 -19.63
CA GLU A 137 -9.39 -2.65 -19.29
C GLU A 137 -9.30 -1.18 -18.83
N ILE A 138 -8.25 -0.85 -18.07
CA ILE A 138 -7.77 0.52 -17.90
C ILE A 138 -6.56 0.67 -18.81
N SER A 139 -6.69 1.47 -19.87
CA SER A 139 -5.63 1.57 -20.85
C SER A 139 -4.48 2.45 -20.34
N LYS A 140 -3.26 2.14 -20.78
CA LYS A 140 -2.10 2.99 -20.50
C LYS A 140 -2.32 4.43 -21.00
N ALA A 141 -3.02 4.60 -22.13
CA ALA A 141 -3.32 5.92 -22.68
C ALA A 141 -4.22 6.73 -21.74
N ASP A 142 -5.20 6.08 -21.09
CA ASP A 142 -6.06 6.73 -20.09
C ASP A 142 -5.23 7.20 -18.89
N VAL A 143 -4.36 6.33 -18.36
CA VAL A 143 -3.45 6.68 -17.26
C VAL A 143 -2.56 7.85 -17.63
N MET A 144 -1.94 7.81 -18.82
CA MET A 144 -1.04 8.86 -19.31
C MET A 144 -1.74 10.19 -19.58
N SER A 145 -3.07 10.19 -19.75
CA SER A 145 -3.86 11.40 -20.00
C SER A 145 -4.17 12.20 -18.73
N THR A 146 -3.97 11.61 -17.55
CA THR A 146 -4.17 12.31 -16.27
C THR A 146 -2.92 13.10 -15.85
N ASP A 147 -3.10 14.17 -15.08
CA ASP A 147 -2.01 15.08 -14.69
C ASP A 147 -0.87 14.39 -13.93
N GLU A 148 -1.17 13.36 -13.16
CA GLU A 148 -0.19 12.63 -12.34
C GLU A 148 -0.08 11.16 -12.74
N HIS A 149 -0.50 10.79 -13.95
CA HIS A 149 -0.54 9.41 -14.40
C HIS A 149 -1.29 8.51 -13.39
N TYR A 150 -2.47 8.98 -13.01
CA TYR A 150 -3.30 8.37 -11.96
C TYR A 150 -4.36 7.44 -12.52
N CYS A 151 -4.62 6.37 -11.79
CA CYS A 151 -5.77 5.51 -11.99
C CYS A 151 -6.28 4.96 -10.65
N ASN A 152 -7.51 4.49 -10.63
CA ASN A 152 -8.12 3.91 -9.44
C ASN A 152 -9.12 2.79 -9.78
N TYR A 153 -9.37 1.97 -8.77
CA TYR A 153 -10.47 1.01 -8.76
C TYR A 153 -10.94 0.79 -7.32
N GLY A 154 -12.25 0.85 -7.10
CA GLY A 154 -12.82 0.71 -5.76
C GLY A 154 -12.20 1.70 -4.78
N SER A 155 -11.63 1.18 -3.71
CA SER A 155 -10.95 1.97 -2.68
C SER A 155 -9.44 2.13 -2.91
N ALA A 156 -8.88 1.57 -3.99
CA ALA A 156 -7.45 1.63 -4.29
C ALA A 156 -7.13 2.64 -5.40
N GLY A 157 -5.99 3.31 -5.29
CA GLY A 157 -5.47 4.22 -6.30
C GLY A 157 -3.98 3.99 -6.57
N MET A 158 -3.52 4.41 -7.75
CA MET A 158 -2.14 4.25 -8.17
C MET A 158 -1.69 5.45 -8.97
N TYR A 159 -0.53 6.00 -8.61
CA TYR A 159 0.21 7.00 -9.38
C TYR A 159 1.44 6.37 -10.01
N PHE A 160 1.78 6.82 -11.21
CA PHE A 160 3.03 6.44 -11.87
C PHE A 160 3.95 7.65 -11.99
N ARG A 161 5.19 7.45 -11.56
CA ARG A 161 6.30 8.36 -11.82
C ARG A 161 7.31 7.67 -12.71
N PHE A 162 7.33 8.05 -13.98
CA PHE A 162 8.27 7.50 -14.93
C PHE A 162 9.63 8.19 -14.86
N ILE A 163 10.73 7.38 -14.89
CA ILE A 163 12.13 7.81 -14.78
C ILE A 163 12.95 7.34 -15.98
#